data_8609b49ffbec2243d1363fc75fbb0a2e
#
_entry.id   8609b49ffbec2243d1363fc75fbb0a2e
#
_cell.length_a   1.000
_cell.length_b   1.000
_cell.length_c   1.000
_cell.angle_alpha   90.00
_cell.angle_beta   90.00
_cell.angle_gamma   90.00
#
_symmetry.space_group_name_H-M   'P 1'
#
loop_
_entity.id
_entity.type
_entity.pdbx_description
1 polymer ?
#
loop_
_entity_poly.entity_id
_entity_poly.type
_entity_poly.pdbx_seq_one_letter_code
_entity_poly.pdbx_strand_id
1 'polypeptide(L)' 'MDTPGELWEVFARHDREERVHHVGTVTAAGPSDARVFAFMLYDERRWQEMFVAPRSAVVHVIDPE' A
#
# COMPACT_ATOMS: atom_id res chain seq x y z
N MET A 1 -16.89 -6.87 18.15
CA MET A 1 -16.32 -7.60 17.38
C MET A 1 -15.45 -7.02 16.43
N ASP A 2 -14.42 -7.51 16.25
CA ASP A 2 -13.51 -6.93 15.52
C ASP A 2 -13.51 -7.20 14.12
N THR A 3 -13.25 -6.28 13.32
CA THR A 3 -13.15 -6.42 11.97
C THR A 3 -11.87 -6.99 11.65
N PRO A 4 -11.82 -8.02 10.98
CA PRO A 4 -10.60 -8.57 10.62
C PRO A 4 -9.98 -7.77 9.56
N GLY A 5 -9.19 -6.91 9.79
CA GLY A 5 -8.50 -6.16 8.81
C GLY A 5 -7.09 -5.99 9.23
N GLU A 6 -6.18 -5.92 8.27
CA GLU A 6 -4.84 -5.60 8.62
C GLU A 6 -4.40 -4.44 7.78
N LEU A 7 -3.34 -3.79 8.17
CA LEU A 7 -2.84 -2.63 7.46
C LEU A 7 -1.95 -3.08 6.32
N TRP A 8 -2.15 -2.44 5.18
CA TRP A 8 -1.38 -2.74 3.98
C TRP A 8 -0.74 -1.44 3.52
N GLU A 9 0.54 -1.47 3.32
CA GLU A 9 1.26 -0.29 2.84
C GLU A 9 1.15 -0.24 1.33
N VAL A 10 0.91 0.93 0.79
CA VAL A 10 0.75 1.11 -0.65
C VAL A 10 1.97 1.83 -1.20
N PHE A 11 2.54 1.27 -2.25
CA PHE A 11 3.72 1.83 -2.90
C PHE A 11 3.40 2.06 -4.37
N ALA A 12 3.89 3.13 -4.93
CA ALA A 12 3.58 3.45 -6.31
C ALA A 12 4.59 4.39 -6.91
N ARG A 13 4.57 4.50 -8.23
CA ARG A 13 5.36 5.51 -8.94
C ARG A 13 4.57 5.99 -10.15
N HIS A 14 4.78 7.23 -10.57
CA HIS A 14 4.07 7.81 -11.68
C HIS A 14 4.77 7.55 -12.99
N ASP A 15 6.10 7.45 -13.01
CA ASP A 15 6.76 7.39 -14.23
C ASP A 15 7.86 6.38 -14.13
N ARG A 16 8.34 5.87 -15.22
CA ARG A 16 9.25 4.79 -15.19
C ARG A 16 10.60 5.19 -14.65
N GLU A 17 10.92 6.44 -14.66
CA GLU A 17 12.18 6.87 -14.13
C GLU A 17 12.11 7.25 -12.68
N GLU A 18 10.91 7.29 -12.14
CA GLU A 18 10.71 7.65 -10.75
C GLU A 18 10.86 6.41 -9.89
N ARG A 19 11.39 6.53 -8.72
CA ARG A 19 11.49 5.41 -7.81
C ARG A 19 10.16 5.19 -7.16
N VAL A 20 9.85 3.92 -6.90
CA VAL A 20 8.67 3.58 -6.15
C VAL A 20 8.78 4.18 -4.76
N HIS A 21 7.71 4.73 -4.27
CA HIS A 21 7.71 5.30 -2.92
C HIS A 21 6.41 4.99 -2.20
N HIS A 22 6.38 5.13 -0.92
CA HIS A 22 5.22 4.85 -0.09
C HIS A 22 4.22 5.98 -0.25
N VAL A 23 3.01 5.66 -0.66
CA VAL A 23 1.99 6.67 -0.89
C VAL A 23 0.89 6.65 0.16
N GLY A 24 0.75 5.59 0.90
CA GLY A 24 -0.27 5.55 1.95
C GLY A 24 -0.47 4.16 2.50
N THR A 25 -1.56 4.00 3.24
CA THR A 25 -1.89 2.77 3.92
C THR A 25 -3.37 2.51 3.75
N VAL A 26 -3.75 1.26 3.55
CA VAL A 26 -5.16 0.89 3.53
C VAL A 26 -5.38 -0.25 4.50
N THR A 27 -6.61 -0.41 4.97
CA THR A 27 -6.99 -1.51 5.83
C THR A 27 -7.82 -2.47 5.00
N ALA A 28 -7.46 -3.72 5.01
CA ALA A 28 -8.16 -4.71 4.21
C ALA A 28 -8.03 -6.09 4.83
N ALA A 29 -8.96 -6.96 4.53
CA ALA A 29 -8.97 -8.30 5.07
C ALA A 29 -7.97 -9.20 4.36
N GLY A 30 -7.60 -8.90 3.15
CA GLY A 30 -6.67 -9.73 2.41
C GLY A 30 -6.13 -9.01 1.20
N PRO A 31 -5.29 -9.65 0.43
CA PRO A 31 -4.62 -9.00 -0.69
C PRO A 31 -5.55 -8.53 -1.80
N SER A 32 -6.61 -9.27 -2.07
CA SER A 32 -7.54 -8.86 -3.11
C SER A 32 -8.23 -7.57 -2.74
N ASP A 33 -8.67 -7.46 -1.50
CA ASP A 33 -9.34 -6.26 -1.03
C ASP A 33 -8.36 -5.11 -0.97
N ALA A 34 -7.12 -5.37 -0.56
CA ALA A 34 -6.11 -4.32 -0.48
C ALA A 34 -5.85 -3.74 -1.86
N ARG A 35 -5.82 -4.57 -2.89
CA ARG A 35 -5.61 -4.10 -4.26
C ARG A 35 -6.74 -3.19 -4.71
N VAL A 36 -7.97 -3.59 -4.44
CA VAL A 36 -9.14 -2.81 -4.84
C VAL A 36 -9.16 -1.48 -4.11
N PHE A 37 -8.93 -1.50 -2.81
CA PHE A 37 -8.96 -0.28 -2.02
C PHE A 37 -7.85 0.68 -2.44
N ALA A 38 -6.66 0.17 -2.69
CA ALA A 38 -5.57 1.02 -3.12
C ALA A 38 -5.88 1.65 -4.47
N PHE A 39 -6.41 0.87 -5.39
CA PHE A 39 -6.75 1.38 -6.70
C PHE A 39 -7.80 2.47 -6.59
N MET A 40 -8.81 2.28 -5.76
CA MET A 40 -9.88 3.25 -5.64
C MET A 40 -9.45 4.52 -4.92
N LEU A 41 -8.60 4.40 -3.93
CA LEU A 41 -8.19 5.57 -3.17
C LEU A 41 -7.18 6.42 -3.91
N TYR A 42 -6.39 5.83 -4.77
CA TYR A 42 -5.31 6.54 -5.43
C TYR A 42 -5.45 6.59 -6.94
N ASP A 43 -6.66 6.52 -7.46
CA ASP A 43 -6.87 6.49 -8.91
C ASP A 43 -6.91 7.86 -9.54
N GLU A 44 -6.70 8.93 -8.79
CA GLU A 44 -6.76 10.26 -9.34
C GLU A 44 -5.56 10.56 -10.20
N ARG A 45 -4.59 9.70 -10.26
CA ARG A 45 -3.42 9.91 -11.09
C ARG A 45 -3.15 8.69 -11.92
N ARG A 46 -2.39 8.86 -12.97
CA ARG A 46 -2.02 7.75 -13.77
C ARG A 46 -0.77 7.17 -13.19
N TRP A 47 -0.85 6.01 -12.63
CA TRP A 47 0.28 5.36 -11.99
C TRP A 47 0.95 4.43 -12.98
N GLN A 48 2.26 4.41 -13.01
CA GLN A 48 3.02 3.48 -13.83
C GLN A 48 3.08 2.12 -13.14
N GLU A 49 3.12 2.13 -11.83
CA GLU A 49 3.19 0.91 -11.05
C GLU A 49 2.62 1.17 -9.68
N MET A 50 1.92 0.22 -9.12
CA MET A 50 1.40 0.32 -7.75
C MET A 50 1.31 -1.08 -7.19
N PHE A 51 1.72 -1.26 -5.95
CA PHE A 51 1.58 -2.54 -5.29
C PHE A 51 1.35 -2.32 -3.80
N VAL A 52 0.87 -3.35 -3.13
CA VAL A 52 0.62 -3.29 -1.71
C VAL A 52 1.40 -4.41 -1.02
N ALA A 53 1.72 -4.19 0.23
CA ALA A 53 2.38 -5.20 1.04
C ALA A 53 1.81 -5.12 2.44
N PRO A 54 1.55 -6.24 3.09
CA PRO A 54 1.02 -6.18 4.45
C PRO A 54 2.07 -5.61 5.39
N ARG A 55 1.62 -4.76 6.28
CA ARG A 55 2.54 -4.14 7.24
C ARG A 55 3.28 -5.20 8.06
N SER A 56 2.63 -6.33 8.30
CA SER A 56 3.25 -7.38 9.06
C SER A 56 4.48 -7.97 8.38
N ALA A 57 4.63 -7.75 7.09
CA ALA A 57 5.79 -8.23 6.35
C ALA A 57 6.91 -7.19 6.29
N VAL A 58 6.68 -6.01 6.83
CA VAL A 58 7.69 -4.97 6.83
C VAL A 58 8.62 -5.20 8.01
N VAL A 59 9.91 -5.25 7.75
CA VAL A 59 10.89 -5.47 8.79
C VAL A 59 11.66 -4.17 8.99
N HIS A 60 11.61 -3.64 10.16
CA HIS A 60 12.29 -2.38 10.44
C HIS A 60 13.75 -2.66 10.74
N VAL A 61 14.61 -1.92 10.11
CA VAL A 61 16.04 -1.99 10.40
C VAL A 61 16.37 -0.99 11.49
N ILE A 62 15.71 0.18 11.40
CA ILE A 62 15.84 1.19 12.44
C ILE A 62 14.43 1.56 12.82
N ASP A 63 14.06 1.37 14.06
CA ASP A 63 12.70 1.65 14.50
C ASP A 63 12.48 3.14 14.66
N PRO A 64 11.30 3.62 14.35
CA PRO A 64 11.02 5.04 14.51
C PRO A 64 10.90 5.38 15.99
N GLU A 65 11.14 6.60 16.33
CA GLU A 65 11.05 7.05 17.70
C GLU A 65 9.69 7.38 18.14
#